data_1ef233689577b89d7bc79823b7a10b29
#
_entry.id   1ef233689577b89d7bc79823b7a10b29
#
_cell.length_a   1.000
_cell.length_b   1.000
_cell.length_c   1.000
_cell.angle_alpha   90.00
_cell.angle_beta   90.00
_cell.angle_gamma   90.00
#
_symmetry.space_group_name_H-M   'P 1'
#
loop_
_entity.id
_entity.type
_entity.pdbx_description
1 polymer ?
#
loop_
_entity_poly.entity_id
_entity_poly.type
_entity_poly.pdbx_seq_one_letter_code
_entity_poly.pdbx_strand_id
1 'polypeptide(L)'
;MHIDKRLETIANLVPQGCVLADIGTDHAYLHVWLLEKQRIARAIAGDIAAGPCQAARTTVAQFGQHEHVEVRQGSGLKVLSSGEADCIAIAGMGASTIISILEDDMDVAQSAKLLVLQPMAGAASLRAWLCSHGWQLAAEELVDDAPH
;
A
#
# COMPACT_ATOMS: atom_id res chain seq x y z
N MET A 1 9.81 -8.20 14.26
CA MET A 1 9.24 -6.87 14.06
C MET A 1 7.80 -6.83 14.54
N HIS A 2 7.43 -5.74 15.17
CA HIS A 2 6.08 -5.55 15.70
C HIS A 2 5.40 -4.40 14.94
N ILE A 3 4.15 -4.59 14.53
CA ILE A 3 3.37 -3.54 13.86
C ILE A 3 2.09 -3.27 14.64
N ASP A 4 1.48 -2.11 14.43
CA ASP A 4 0.25 -1.75 15.11
C ASP A 4 -0.94 -2.50 14.51
N LYS A 5 -2.08 -2.41 15.19
CA LYS A 5 -3.30 -3.12 14.81
C LYS A 5 -3.81 -2.68 13.43
N ARG A 6 -3.66 -1.40 13.09
CA ARG A 6 -4.06 -0.87 11.80
C ARG A 6 -3.26 -1.51 10.66
N LEU A 7 -1.93 -1.54 10.79
CA LEU A 7 -1.07 -2.16 9.78
C LEU A 7 -1.28 -3.66 9.71
N GLU A 8 -1.51 -4.32 10.83
CA GLU A 8 -1.78 -5.76 10.85
C GLU A 8 -3.08 -6.08 10.09
N THR A 9 -4.12 -5.28 10.28
CA THR A 9 -5.38 -5.46 9.55
C THR A 9 -5.18 -5.29 8.06
N ILE A 10 -4.42 -4.26 7.63
CA ILE A 10 -4.07 -4.06 6.23
C ILE A 10 -3.29 -5.26 5.70
N ALA A 11 -2.29 -5.72 6.46
CA ALA A 11 -1.44 -6.85 6.07
C ALA A 11 -2.27 -8.12 5.83
N ASN A 12 -3.28 -8.36 6.67
CA ASN A 12 -4.13 -9.54 6.56
C ASN A 12 -5.00 -9.54 5.31
N LEU A 13 -5.21 -8.40 4.67
CA LEU A 13 -5.95 -8.29 3.42
C LEU A 13 -5.07 -8.53 2.19
N VAL A 14 -3.75 -8.55 2.35
CA VAL A 14 -2.82 -8.75 1.24
C VAL A 14 -2.74 -10.24 0.88
N PRO A 15 -2.94 -10.59 -0.41
CA PRO A 15 -2.93 -12.00 -0.81
C PRO A 15 -1.58 -12.67 -0.62
N GLN A 16 -1.61 -13.96 -0.33
CA GLN A 16 -0.41 -14.79 -0.17
C GLN A 16 0.38 -14.87 -1.49
N GLY A 17 1.68 -14.63 -1.40
CA GLY A 17 2.60 -14.85 -2.51
C GLY A 17 2.61 -13.76 -3.59
N CYS A 18 1.93 -12.64 -3.36
CA CYS A 18 1.82 -11.59 -4.37
C CYS A 18 3.05 -10.69 -4.43
N VAL A 19 3.12 -9.89 -5.50
CA VAL A 19 4.01 -8.73 -5.59
C VAL A 19 3.19 -7.53 -5.08
N LEU A 20 3.64 -6.95 -3.98
CA LEU A 20 2.95 -5.84 -3.32
C LEU A 20 3.59 -4.51 -3.68
N ALA A 21 2.79 -3.53 -4.08
CA ALA A 21 3.22 -2.15 -4.15
C ALA A 21 2.64 -1.41 -2.94
N ASP A 22 3.51 -0.81 -2.15
CA ASP A 22 3.16 -0.06 -0.95
C ASP A 22 3.40 1.42 -1.25
N ILE A 23 2.32 2.14 -1.56
CA ILE A 23 2.38 3.54 -1.99
C ILE A 23 2.17 4.47 -0.79
N GLY A 24 3.10 5.40 -0.60
CA GLY A 24 3.19 6.19 0.63
C GLY A 24 3.74 5.33 1.74
N THR A 25 4.84 4.67 1.47
CA THR A 25 5.37 3.58 2.30
C THR A 25 5.82 4.00 3.70
N ASP A 26 6.14 5.28 3.87
CA ASP A 26 6.66 5.84 5.13
C ASP A 26 7.90 5.04 5.60
N HIS A 27 7.80 4.25 6.65
CA HIS A 27 8.93 3.49 7.19
C HIS A 27 9.05 2.06 6.65
N ALA A 28 8.25 1.69 5.68
CA ALA A 28 8.28 0.36 5.06
C ALA A 28 7.85 -0.80 5.99
N TYR A 29 7.21 -0.51 7.11
CA TYR A 29 6.88 -1.53 8.10
C TYR A 29 5.90 -2.59 7.57
N LEU A 30 4.93 -2.19 6.73
CA LEU A 30 3.94 -3.12 6.21
C LEU A 30 4.59 -4.24 5.41
N HIS A 31 5.36 -3.88 4.38
CA HIS A 31 5.92 -4.91 3.50
C HIS A 31 7.09 -5.66 4.12
N VAL A 32 7.87 -5.03 5.00
CA VAL A 32 8.94 -5.75 5.70
C VAL A 32 8.33 -6.80 6.64
N TRP A 33 7.25 -6.47 7.35
CA TRP A 33 6.55 -7.43 8.19
C TRP A 33 6.02 -8.60 7.37
N LEU A 34 5.41 -8.31 6.21
CA LEU A 34 4.88 -9.35 5.31
C LEU A 34 5.98 -10.25 4.75
N LEU A 35 7.14 -9.69 4.43
CA LEU A 35 8.29 -10.47 3.95
C LEU A 35 8.84 -11.37 5.05
N GLU A 36 8.94 -10.88 6.28
CA GLU A 36 9.38 -11.71 7.41
C GLU A 36 8.45 -12.89 7.65
N LYS A 37 7.14 -12.70 7.43
CA LYS A 37 6.14 -13.76 7.57
C LYS A 37 6.02 -14.63 6.33
N GLN A 38 6.83 -14.38 5.31
CA GLN A 38 6.78 -15.09 4.03
C GLN A 38 5.40 -15.03 3.37
N ARG A 39 4.70 -13.89 3.55
CA ARG A 39 3.35 -13.67 3.03
C ARG A 39 3.35 -13.12 1.60
N ILE A 40 4.40 -12.41 1.20
CA ILE A 40 4.55 -11.84 -0.13
C ILE A 40 5.85 -12.27 -0.77
N ALA A 41 5.91 -12.24 -2.11
CA ALA A 41 7.09 -12.62 -2.86
C ALA A 41 8.14 -11.51 -2.85
N ARG A 42 7.70 -10.28 -3.12
CA ARG A 42 8.54 -9.08 -3.11
C ARG A 42 7.66 -7.85 -3.01
N ALA A 43 8.28 -6.71 -2.77
CA ALA A 43 7.57 -5.44 -2.64
C ALA A 43 8.25 -4.33 -3.42
N ILE A 44 7.42 -3.38 -3.85
CA ILE A 44 7.87 -2.10 -4.39
C ILE A 44 7.34 -1.06 -3.42
N ALA A 45 8.24 -0.29 -2.83
CA ALA A 45 7.88 0.75 -1.88
C ALA A 45 8.03 2.10 -2.57
N GLY A 46 6.93 2.83 -2.70
CA GLY A 46 6.93 4.12 -3.37
C GLY A 46 6.60 5.27 -2.43
N ASP A 47 7.26 6.39 -2.62
CA ASP A 47 6.90 7.63 -1.94
C ASP A 47 7.35 8.81 -2.79
N ILE A 48 6.64 9.91 -2.68
CA ILE A 48 6.97 11.13 -3.42
C ILE A 48 8.15 11.87 -2.79
N ALA A 49 8.36 11.72 -1.49
CA ALA A 49 9.36 12.47 -0.74
C ALA A 49 10.63 11.66 -0.51
N ALA A 50 11.77 12.35 -0.57
CA ALA A 50 13.07 11.71 -0.36
C ALA A 50 13.25 11.19 1.06
N GLY A 51 12.73 11.89 2.07
CA GLY A 51 12.83 11.48 3.47
C GLY A 51 12.20 10.12 3.74
N PRO A 52 10.92 9.92 3.43
CA PRO A 52 10.28 8.61 3.56
C PRO A 52 10.97 7.52 2.75
N CYS A 53 11.44 7.81 1.53
CA CYS A 53 12.19 6.82 0.75
C CYS A 53 13.47 6.39 1.47
N GLN A 54 14.20 7.34 2.04
CA GLN A 54 15.41 7.03 2.80
C GLN A 54 15.08 6.23 4.07
N ALA A 55 14.02 6.59 4.78
CA ALA A 55 13.55 5.85 5.94
C ALA A 55 13.17 4.42 5.56
N ALA A 56 12.51 4.23 4.42
CA ALA A 56 12.17 2.91 3.91
C ALA A 56 13.41 2.09 3.60
N ARG A 57 14.40 2.67 2.94
CA ARG A 57 15.67 1.99 2.63
C ARG A 57 16.39 1.57 3.90
N THR A 58 16.41 2.42 4.92
CA THR A 58 17.02 2.11 6.20
C THR A 58 16.33 0.93 6.88
N THR A 59 15.00 0.93 6.92
CA THR A 59 14.22 -0.18 7.51
C THR A 59 14.45 -1.48 6.74
N VAL A 60 14.40 -1.43 5.43
CA VAL A 60 14.63 -2.61 4.57
C VAL A 60 16.01 -3.21 4.83
N ALA A 61 17.04 -2.38 4.90
CA ALA A 61 18.41 -2.83 5.18
C ALA A 61 18.53 -3.41 6.59
N GLN A 62 17.92 -2.75 7.57
CA GLN A 62 17.95 -3.18 8.96
C GLN A 62 17.37 -4.58 9.17
N PHE A 63 16.33 -4.93 8.39
CA PHE A 63 15.68 -6.24 8.48
C PHE A 63 16.14 -7.21 7.38
N GLY A 64 17.22 -6.88 6.66
CA GLY A 64 17.83 -7.78 5.70
C GLY A 64 16.98 -8.08 4.47
N GLN A 65 16.08 -7.19 4.08
CA GLN A 65 15.14 -7.42 2.98
C GLN A 65 15.49 -6.69 1.68
N HIS A 66 16.70 -6.18 1.56
CA HIS A 66 17.12 -5.37 0.40
C HIS A 66 17.03 -6.10 -0.94
N GLU A 67 17.08 -7.43 -0.95
CA GLU A 67 16.94 -8.21 -2.17
C GLU A 67 15.48 -8.39 -2.58
N HIS A 68 14.53 -8.13 -1.68
CA HIS A 68 13.11 -8.37 -1.89
C HIS A 68 12.29 -7.10 -1.99
N VAL A 69 12.89 -5.94 -1.74
CA VAL A 69 12.21 -4.64 -1.77
C VAL A 69 12.96 -3.67 -2.65
N GLU A 70 12.26 -3.06 -3.59
CA GLU A 70 12.78 -1.93 -4.36
C GLU A 70 12.07 -0.66 -3.90
N VAL A 71 12.84 0.33 -3.44
CA VAL A 71 12.31 1.63 -3.02
C VAL A 71 12.42 2.58 -4.19
N ARG A 72 11.30 3.20 -4.57
CA ARG A 72 11.23 4.12 -5.71
C ARG A 72 10.65 5.46 -5.27
N GLN A 73 11.32 6.54 -5.60
CA GLN A 73 10.80 7.88 -5.36
C GLN A 73 10.02 8.35 -6.59
N GLY A 74 8.79 8.78 -6.37
CA GLY A 74 7.93 9.28 -7.44
C GLY A 74 6.52 9.54 -6.97
N SER A 75 5.71 10.13 -7.84
CA SER A 75 4.34 10.53 -7.53
C SER A 75 3.36 9.38 -7.71
N GLY A 76 2.78 8.92 -6.62
CA GLY A 76 1.69 7.93 -6.64
C GLY A 76 2.04 6.67 -7.41
N LEU A 77 1.17 6.27 -8.32
CA LEU A 77 1.36 5.04 -9.11
C LEU A 77 2.34 5.20 -10.27
N LYS A 78 2.90 6.39 -10.48
CA LYS A 78 3.92 6.62 -11.51
C LYS A 78 5.20 5.84 -11.26
N VAL A 79 5.41 5.36 -10.03
CA VAL A 79 6.53 4.48 -9.70
C VAL A 79 6.35 3.06 -10.25
N LEU A 80 5.18 2.72 -10.76
CA LEU A 80 4.86 1.38 -11.25
C LEU A 80 4.62 1.36 -12.74
N SER A 81 4.90 0.22 -13.34
CA SER A 81 4.41 -0.12 -14.68
C SER A 81 3.10 -0.89 -14.56
N SER A 82 2.26 -0.81 -15.59
CA SER A 82 0.99 -1.55 -15.63
C SER A 82 1.26 -3.06 -15.52
N GLY A 83 0.57 -3.72 -14.59
CA GLY A 83 0.73 -5.16 -14.36
C GLY A 83 1.92 -5.56 -13.51
N GLU A 84 2.71 -4.60 -13.03
CA GLU A 84 3.93 -4.91 -12.24
C GLU A 84 3.60 -5.41 -10.84
N ALA A 85 2.54 -4.91 -10.23
CA ALA A 85 2.12 -5.33 -8.89
C ALA A 85 0.77 -6.04 -8.94
N ASP A 86 0.65 -7.12 -8.19
CA ASP A 86 -0.61 -7.85 -8.04
C ASP A 86 -1.56 -7.15 -7.07
N CYS A 87 -1.00 -6.54 -6.04
CA CYS A 87 -1.74 -5.85 -4.99
C CYS A 87 -1.12 -4.46 -4.79
N ILE A 88 -1.94 -3.44 -4.78
CA ILE A 88 -1.51 -2.07 -4.49
C ILE A 88 -2.13 -1.65 -3.17
N ALA A 89 -1.30 -1.29 -2.19
CA ALA A 89 -1.74 -0.81 -0.89
C ALA A 89 -1.50 0.70 -0.81
N ILE A 90 -2.52 1.45 -0.42
CA ILE A 90 -2.44 2.89 -0.16
C ILE A 90 -3.11 3.14 1.17
N ALA A 91 -2.35 3.54 2.17
CA ALA A 91 -2.84 3.69 3.53
C ALA A 91 -2.39 4.99 4.16
N GLY A 92 -3.13 5.46 5.15
CA GLY A 92 -2.73 6.61 5.95
C GLY A 92 -2.95 7.96 5.27
N MET A 93 -3.80 8.02 4.25
CA MET A 93 -4.11 9.25 3.53
C MET A 93 -5.62 9.47 3.53
N GLY A 94 -6.06 10.72 3.28
CA GLY A 94 -7.48 11.01 3.10
C GLY A 94 -7.99 10.44 1.78
N ALA A 95 -9.31 10.24 1.70
CA ALA A 95 -9.95 9.68 0.51
C ALA A 95 -9.65 10.48 -0.75
N SER A 96 -9.66 11.81 -0.68
CA SER A 96 -9.40 12.64 -1.87
C SER A 96 -8.00 12.43 -2.42
N THR A 97 -7.01 12.26 -1.55
CA THR A 97 -5.63 11.96 -1.96
C THR A 97 -5.54 10.59 -2.62
N ILE A 98 -6.17 9.58 -2.01
CA ILE A 98 -6.19 8.22 -2.57
C ILE A 98 -6.85 8.24 -3.96
N ILE A 99 -7.99 8.91 -4.09
CA ILE A 99 -8.70 9.04 -5.37
C ILE A 99 -7.81 9.69 -6.42
N SER A 100 -7.13 10.80 -6.07
CA SER A 100 -6.23 11.48 -7.00
C SER A 100 -5.10 10.58 -7.48
N ILE A 101 -4.52 9.79 -6.58
CA ILE A 101 -3.47 8.83 -6.94
C ILE A 101 -3.99 7.81 -7.95
N LEU A 102 -5.18 7.27 -7.73
CA LEU A 102 -5.77 6.29 -8.63
C LEU A 102 -6.17 6.91 -9.96
N GLU A 103 -6.78 8.10 -9.95
CA GLU A 103 -7.21 8.79 -11.16
C GLU A 103 -6.04 9.16 -12.07
N ASP A 104 -4.92 9.55 -11.50
CA ASP A 104 -3.76 9.98 -12.27
C ASP A 104 -3.12 8.84 -13.08
N ASP A 105 -3.39 7.59 -12.71
CA ASP A 105 -2.81 6.42 -13.37
C ASP A 105 -3.80 5.25 -13.35
N MET A 106 -4.97 5.46 -13.97
CA MET A 106 -6.05 4.47 -13.99
C MET A 106 -5.62 3.13 -14.59
N ASP A 107 -4.80 3.16 -15.64
CA ASP A 107 -4.34 1.92 -16.28
C ASP A 107 -3.53 1.07 -15.30
N VAL A 108 -2.64 1.70 -14.53
CA VAL A 108 -1.86 1.01 -13.51
C VAL A 108 -2.77 0.51 -12.38
N ALA A 109 -3.68 1.36 -11.92
CA ALA A 109 -4.62 1.00 -10.85
C ALA A 109 -5.45 -0.23 -11.23
N GLN A 110 -5.98 -0.25 -12.46
CA GLN A 110 -6.82 -1.34 -12.94
C GLN A 110 -6.03 -2.60 -13.28
N SER A 111 -4.71 -2.50 -13.45
CA SER A 111 -3.86 -3.65 -13.76
C SER A 111 -3.62 -4.55 -12.54
N ALA A 112 -3.80 -4.05 -11.34
CA ALA A 112 -3.64 -4.84 -10.13
C ALA A 112 -4.89 -5.69 -9.88
N LYS A 113 -4.68 -6.87 -9.31
CA LYS A 113 -5.79 -7.78 -8.97
C LYS A 113 -6.56 -7.31 -7.75
N LEU A 114 -5.90 -6.56 -6.86
CA LEU A 114 -6.50 -6.09 -5.62
C LEU A 114 -5.93 -4.73 -5.25
N LEU A 115 -6.81 -3.84 -4.81
CA LEU A 115 -6.43 -2.60 -4.12
C LEU A 115 -6.75 -2.76 -2.64
N VAL A 116 -5.80 -2.47 -1.77
CA VAL A 116 -6.00 -2.43 -0.33
C VAL A 116 -5.85 -0.98 0.10
N LEU A 117 -6.95 -0.36 0.45
CA LEU A 117 -7.01 1.09 0.69
C LEU A 117 -7.45 1.37 2.12
N GLN A 118 -6.71 2.25 2.80
CA GLN A 118 -7.07 2.65 4.16
C GLN A 118 -7.15 4.17 4.22
N PRO A 119 -8.36 4.76 4.04
CA PRO A 119 -8.54 6.20 4.16
C PRO A 119 -8.58 6.63 5.62
N MET A 120 -7.90 7.72 5.94
CA MET A 120 -7.97 8.32 7.28
C MET A 120 -9.25 9.11 7.47
N ALA A 121 -9.87 9.55 6.38
CA ALA A 121 -11.14 10.26 6.37
C ALA A 121 -11.79 10.08 5.00
N GLY A 122 -13.12 10.17 4.94
CA GLY A 122 -13.85 10.17 3.68
C GLY A 122 -14.10 8.79 3.08
N ALA A 123 -14.16 7.74 3.89
CA ALA A 123 -14.34 6.36 3.41
C ALA A 123 -15.57 6.21 2.51
N ALA A 124 -16.68 6.89 2.84
CA ALA A 124 -17.90 6.81 2.02
C ALA A 124 -17.68 7.37 0.61
N SER A 125 -16.95 8.49 0.50
CA SER A 125 -16.60 9.09 -0.81
C SER A 125 -15.73 8.16 -1.62
N LEU A 126 -14.77 7.51 -0.97
CA LEU A 126 -13.88 6.55 -1.63
C LEU A 126 -14.66 5.35 -2.15
N ARG A 127 -15.55 4.79 -1.34
CA ARG A 127 -16.39 3.66 -1.77
C ARG A 127 -17.24 4.02 -2.97
N ALA A 128 -17.87 5.21 -2.96
CA ALA A 128 -18.70 5.67 -4.06
C ALA A 128 -17.89 5.84 -5.35
N TRP A 129 -16.71 6.43 -5.24
CA TRP A 129 -15.81 6.62 -6.38
C TRP A 129 -15.38 5.28 -6.97
N LEU A 130 -14.95 4.34 -6.12
CA LEU A 130 -14.51 3.00 -6.56
C LEU A 130 -15.65 2.27 -7.28
N CYS A 131 -16.83 2.27 -6.71
CA CYS A 131 -18.00 1.63 -7.29
C CYS A 131 -18.32 2.21 -8.67
N SER A 132 -18.29 3.54 -8.80
CA SER A 132 -18.59 4.22 -10.08
C SER A 132 -17.52 3.97 -11.14
N HIS A 133 -16.34 3.50 -10.75
CA HIS A 133 -15.23 3.21 -11.66
C HIS A 133 -14.99 1.70 -11.85
N GLY A 134 -15.95 0.87 -11.46
CA GLY A 134 -15.95 -0.55 -11.76
C GLY A 134 -15.29 -1.47 -10.74
N TRP A 135 -14.83 -0.95 -9.61
CA TRP A 135 -14.33 -1.81 -8.54
C TRP A 135 -15.46 -2.33 -7.67
N GLN A 136 -15.29 -3.55 -7.17
CA GLN A 136 -16.21 -4.18 -6.23
C GLN A 136 -15.54 -4.25 -4.86
N LEU A 137 -16.34 -4.04 -3.81
CA LEU A 137 -15.88 -4.20 -2.44
C LEU A 137 -15.79 -5.69 -2.10
N ALA A 138 -14.59 -6.19 -1.86
CA ALA A 138 -14.37 -7.59 -1.49
C ALA A 138 -14.46 -7.80 0.02
N ALA A 139 -13.90 -6.85 0.79
CA ALA A 139 -13.92 -6.90 2.25
C ALA A 139 -13.77 -5.49 2.82
N GLU A 140 -14.31 -5.25 4.00
CA GLU A 140 -14.16 -3.99 4.71
C GLU A 140 -14.07 -4.29 6.20
N GLU A 141 -13.10 -3.68 6.87
CA GLU A 141 -12.90 -3.85 8.29
C GLU A 141 -12.73 -2.50 8.98
N LEU A 142 -13.28 -2.38 10.17
CA LEU A 142 -13.10 -1.22 11.03
C LEU A 142 -12.08 -1.56 12.11
N VAL A 143 -11.12 -0.66 12.29
CA VAL A 143 -10.07 -0.84 13.28
C VAL A 143 -10.15 0.30 14.29
N ASP A 144 -10.28 -0.05 15.56
CA ASP A 144 -10.24 0.90 16.66
C ASP A 144 -8.85 0.82 17.29
N ASP A 145 -7.92 1.63 16.81
CA ASP A 145 -6.57 1.70 17.33
C ASP A 145 -6.26 3.06 17.97
N ALA A 146 -7.30 3.85 18.19
CA ALA A 146 -7.12 5.14 18.83
C ALA A 146 -6.66 4.97 20.27
N PRO A 147 -5.74 5.80 20.74
CA PRO A 147 -5.42 5.82 22.18
C PRO A 147 -6.63 6.35 22.93
N HIS A 148 -7.10 5.58 23.82
CA HIS A 148 -8.28 5.90 24.61
C HIS A 148 -7.88 6.52 25.94
#